data_ccfec386e59dddc3ede14b846798e095
#
_entry.id   ccfec386e59dddc3ede14b846798e095
#
_cell.length_a   1.000
_cell.length_b   1.000
_cell.length_c   1.000
_cell.angle_alpha   90.00
_cell.angle_beta   90.00
_cell.angle_gamma   90.00
#
_symmetry.space_group_name_H-M   'P 1'
#
loop_
_entity.id
_entity.type
_entity.pdbx_description
1 polymer ?
#
loop_
_entity_poly.entity_id
_entity_poly.type
_entity_poly.pdbx_seq_one_letter_code
_entity_poly.pdbx_strand_id
1 'polypeptide(L)'
;MTRKARKAAQPRRKPRAKRARHNVYVIELDGRVLDHARFRAANPERDITKPCVYVGCTGLTPEKRFARHKAGIQANSYVERYGLRLLPRLYAYANPMPYDAARDMEVELAIALQAEGYAVWQA
;
A
#
# COMPACT_ATOMS: atom_id res chain seq x y z
N MET A 1 -23.44 -20.65 -39.17
CA MET A 1 -23.19 -21.13 -38.64
C MET A 1 -22.17 -21.00 -38.07
N THR A 2 -21.72 -21.03 -38.01
CA THR A 2 -20.58 -20.99 -37.60
C THR A 2 -20.15 -19.73 -37.15
N ARG A 3 -20.48 -18.73 -37.59
CA ARG A 3 -20.06 -17.55 -37.19
C ARG A 3 -20.42 -17.32 -35.86
N LYS A 4 -21.42 -17.72 -35.44
CA LYS A 4 -21.84 -17.57 -34.24
C LYS A 4 -20.92 -18.27 -33.41
N ALA A 5 -20.59 -19.39 -33.70
CA ALA A 5 -19.75 -20.16 -32.93
C ALA A 5 -18.48 -19.44 -32.74
N ARG A 6 -18.02 -18.85 -33.77
CA ARG A 6 -16.84 -18.24 -33.66
C ARG A 6 -16.98 -17.12 -32.80
N LYS A 7 -17.99 -16.54 -32.79
CA LYS A 7 -18.21 -15.45 -32.06
C LYS A 7 -18.12 -15.89 -30.71
N ALA A 8 -18.69 -16.95 -30.40
CA ALA A 8 -18.73 -17.38 -29.08
C ALA A 8 -17.34 -17.66 -28.67
N ALA A 9 -16.61 -18.04 -29.54
CA ALA A 9 -15.30 -18.42 -29.16
C ALA A 9 -14.54 -17.21 -28.92
N GLN A 10 -14.77 -16.18 -29.58
CA GLN A 10 -14.09 -15.11 -29.42
C GLN A 10 -14.21 -14.50 -28.23
N PRO A 11 -15.21 -14.60 -27.66
CA PRO A 11 -15.39 -13.90 -26.47
C PRO A 11 -14.38 -14.32 -25.62
N ARG A 12 -13.94 -15.18 -26.03
CA ARG A 12 -13.09 -15.67 -25.27
C ARG A 12 -12.08 -14.87 -25.21
N ARG A 13 -12.29 -13.89 -25.35
CA ARG A 13 -11.42 -13.10 -25.34
C ARG A 13 -11.24 -13.19 -24.05
N LYS A 14 -10.52 -13.79 -23.54
CA LYS A 14 -10.26 -13.91 -22.33
C LYS A 14 -10.40 -12.71 -21.67
N PRO A 15 -10.66 -12.72 -20.52
CA PRO A 15 -10.85 -11.64 -19.72
C PRO A 15 -9.66 -10.81 -19.96
N ARG A 16 -9.84 -9.61 -20.17
CA ARG A 16 -8.83 -8.76 -20.39
C ARG A 16 -7.95 -8.86 -19.28
N ALA A 17 -6.72 -9.00 -19.42
CA ALA A 17 -5.74 -9.04 -18.37
C ALA A 17 -5.94 -7.82 -17.50
N LYS A 18 -5.85 -7.96 -16.21
CA LYS A 18 -6.03 -6.87 -15.30
C LYS A 18 -4.88 -5.91 -15.49
N ARG A 19 -5.19 -4.65 -15.51
CA ARG A 19 -4.17 -3.67 -15.73
C ARG A 19 -3.35 -3.46 -14.50
N ALA A 20 -2.05 -3.33 -14.67
CA ALA A 20 -1.12 -3.05 -13.59
C ALA A 20 -1.07 -1.54 -13.37
N ARG A 21 -2.03 -1.01 -12.61
CA ARG A 21 -2.13 0.42 -12.35
C ARG A 21 -2.07 0.80 -10.90
N HIS A 22 -1.97 -0.17 -10.02
CA HIS A 22 -1.98 0.10 -8.59
C HIS A 22 -0.59 -0.04 -8.00
N ASN A 23 -0.35 0.70 -6.96
CA ASN A 23 0.95 0.76 -6.34
C ASN A 23 0.82 0.62 -4.83
N VAL A 24 1.71 -0.16 -4.23
CA VAL A 24 1.85 -0.16 -2.78
C VAL A 24 2.86 0.90 -2.43
N TYR A 25 2.79 1.41 -1.22
CA TYR A 25 3.73 2.42 -0.77
C TYR A 25 3.94 2.34 0.73
N VAL A 26 5.07 2.84 1.17
CA VAL A 26 5.42 2.89 2.59
C VAL A 26 5.86 4.32 2.89
N ILE A 27 5.26 4.89 3.92
CA ILE A 27 5.58 6.26 4.35
C ILE A 27 6.21 6.18 5.73
N GLU A 28 7.32 6.84 5.91
CA GLU A 28 7.94 6.94 7.22
C GLU A 28 7.13 7.94 8.04
N LEU A 29 6.83 7.59 9.28
CA LEU A 29 6.10 8.45 10.21
C LEU A 29 7.04 8.97 11.28
N ASP A 30 6.80 10.20 11.72
CA ASP A 30 7.53 10.78 12.83
C ASP A 30 7.28 9.92 14.07
N GLY A 31 8.31 9.70 14.87
CA GLY A 31 8.20 8.86 16.07
C GLY A 31 7.17 9.30 17.08
N ARG A 32 6.69 10.56 16.99
CA ARG A 32 5.64 11.03 17.88
C ARG A 32 4.32 10.29 17.67
N VAL A 33 4.19 9.53 16.54
CA VAL A 33 2.99 8.71 16.34
C VAL A 33 2.88 7.70 17.48
N LEU A 34 3.98 7.37 18.14
CA LEU A 34 3.97 6.43 19.25
C LEU A 34 3.31 7.00 20.51
N ASP A 35 2.95 8.28 20.51
CA ASP A 35 2.23 8.86 21.62
C ASP A 35 0.77 8.34 21.59
N HIS A 36 0.32 7.78 20.45
CA HIS A 36 -1.03 7.25 20.33
C HIS A 36 -1.07 5.78 20.78
N ALA A 37 -1.90 5.53 21.78
CA ALA A 37 -1.99 4.21 22.40
C ALA A 37 -2.36 3.12 21.39
N ARG A 38 -3.23 3.42 20.43
CA ARG A 38 -3.64 2.44 19.42
C ARG A 38 -2.48 2.03 18.53
N PHE A 39 -1.63 3.00 18.16
CA PHE A 39 -0.49 2.71 17.33
C PHE A 39 0.50 1.84 18.11
N ARG A 40 0.75 2.17 19.38
CA ARG A 40 1.65 1.37 20.21
C ARG A 40 1.12 -0.04 20.39
N ALA A 41 -0.18 -0.17 20.64
CA ALA A 41 -0.78 -1.48 20.90
C ALA A 41 -0.69 -2.39 19.69
N ALA A 42 -0.68 -1.85 18.49
CA ALA A 42 -0.57 -2.63 17.28
C ALA A 42 0.86 -3.15 17.07
N ASN A 43 1.83 -2.61 17.80
CA ASN A 43 3.25 -2.89 17.57
C ASN A 43 4.01 -3.20 18.87
N PRO A 44 3.60 -4.21 19.63
CA PRO A 44 4.19 -4.49 20.91
C PRO A 44 5.64 -4.98 20.84
N GLU A 45 6.05 -5.53 19.70
CA GLU A 45 7.36 -6.10 19.54
C GLU A 45 8.30 -5.25 18.68
N ARG A 46 8.01 -3.98 18.52
CA ARG A 46 8.82 -3.18 17.63
C ARG A 46 10.24 -3.01 18.10
N ASP A 47 11.16 -2.87 17.17
CA ASP A 47 12.54 -2.58 17.44
C ASP A 47 12.69 -1.05 17.45
N ILE A 48 13.12 -0.46 18.55
CA ILE A 48 13.19 0.98 18.68
C ILE A 48 14.20 1.61 17.71
N THR A 49 15.07 0.82 17.09
CA THR A 49 16.02 1.35 16.13
C THR A 49 15.42 1.43 14.73
N LYS A 50 14.22 0.89 14.54
CA LYS A 50 13.55 0.92 13.23
C LYS A 50 12.51 2.00 13.21
N PRO A 51 12.24 2.60 12.05
CA PRO A 51 11.24 3.67 11.96
C PRO A 51 9.82 3.19 12.11
N CYS A 52 8.92 4.15 12.35
CA CYS A 52 7.49 3.92 12.30
C CYS A 52 7.06 4.15 10.86
N VAL A 53 6.18 3.31 10.34
CA VAL A 53 5.76 3.39 8.95
C VAL A 53 4.27 3.16 8.76
N TYR A 54 3.75 3.65 7.65
CA TYR A 54 2.38 3.41 7.23
C TYR A 54 2.48 2.69 5.88
N VAL A 55 1.71 1.63 5.69
CA VAL A 55 1.71 0.85 4.46
C VAL A 55 0.33 0.94 3.83
N GLY A 56 0.26 1.31 2.57
CA GLY A 56 -1.00 1.43 1.85
C GLY A 56 -0.86 1.05 0.40
N CYS A 57 -1.97 1.10 -0.33
CA CYS A 57 -1.94 0.96 -1.78
C CYS A 57 -2.85 2.00 -2.40
N THR A 58 -2.63 2.31 -3.66
CA THR A 58 -3.33 3.39 -4.34
C THR A 58 -3.39 3.16 -5.84
N GLY A 59 -4.42 3.71 -6.49
CA GLY A 59 -4.47 3.75 -7.94
C GLY A 59 -3.71 4.94 -8.51
N LEU A 60 -3.13 5.77 -7.65
CA LEU A 60 -2.32 6.92 -8.05
C LEU A 60 -0.85 6.51 -7.94
N THR A 61 0.05 7.41 -8.28
CA THR A 61 1.45 7.18 -7.94
C THR A 61 1.61 7.36 -6.43
N PRO A 62 2.58 6.71 -5.82
CA PRO A 62 2.83 6.90 -4.39
C PRO A 62 3.05 8.38 -4.03
N GLU A 63 3.74 9.13 -4.89
CA GLU A 63 4.00 10.55 -4.67
C GLU A 63 2.72 11.37 -4.63
N LYS A 64 1.80 11.09 -5.55
CA LYS A 64 0.54 11.82 -5.58
C LYS A 64 -0.31 11.44 -4.36
N ARG A 65 -0.33 10.15 -4.00
CA ARG A 65 -1.11 9.72 -2.85
C ARG A 65 -0.56 10.33 -1.56
N PHE A 66 0.76 10.39 -1.42
CA PHE A 66 1.38 10.99 -0.25
C PHE A 66 0.99 12.48 -0.16
N ALA A 67 1.02 13.20 -1.27
CA ALA A 67 0.63 14.61 -1.29
C ALA A 67 -0.84 14.77 -0.86
N ARG A 68 -1.72 13.86 -1.28
CA ARG A 68 -3.12 13.92 -0.90
C ARG A 68 -3.30 13.64 0.59
N HIS A 69 -2.57 12.70 1.14
CA HIS A 69 -2.59 12.43 2.58
C HIS A 69 -2.18 13.71 3.34
N LYS A 70 -1.11 14.35 2.91
CA LYS A 70 -0.63 15.55 3.62
C LYS A 70 -1.59 16.73 3.46
N ALA A 71 -2.37 16.75 2.39
CA ALA A 71 -3.37 17.78 2.16
C ALA A 71 -4.70 17.48 2.86
N GLY A 72 -4.80 16.34 3.53
CA GLY A 72 -6.02 15.96 4.24
C GLY A 72 -7.12 15.42 3.34
N ILE A 73 -6.79 15.00 2.10
CA ILE A 73 -7.80 14.51 1.16
C ILE A 73 -7.93 13.01 1.30
N GLN A 74 -9.02 12.55 1.86
CA GLN A 74 -9.28 11.14 2.17
C GLN A 74 -8.06 10.54 2.89
N ALA A 75 -7.51 11.31 3.82
CA ALA A 75 -6.23 11.01 4.41
C ALA A 75 -6.33 10.09 5.60
N ASN A 76 -5.29 9.29 5.82
CA ASN A 76 -5.12 8.62 7.10
C ASN A 76 -4.59 9.66 8.09
N SER A 77 -5.16 9.73 9.27
CA SER A 77 -4.79 10.76 10.23
C SER A 77 -3.34 10.67 10.70
N TYR A 78 -2.78 9.47 10.82
CA TYR A 78 -1.40 9.35 11.23
C TYR A 78 -0.48 9.89 10.12
N VAL A 79 -0.81 9.63 8.85
CA VAL A 79 0.01 10.13 7.76
C VAL A 79 -0.11 11.65 7.64
N GLU A 80 -1.32 12.17 7.79
CA GLU A 80 -1.54 13.60 7.69
C GLU A 80 -0.71 14.33 8.74
N ARG A 81 -0.71 13.84 9.97
CA ARG A 81 -0.01 14.49 11.06
C ARG A 81 1.48 14.15 11.15
N TYR A 82 1.83 12.91 10.90
CA TYR A 82 3.17 12.41 11.16
C TYR A 82 3.94 11.94 9.94
N GLY A 83 3.34 11.96 8.75
CA GLY A 83 4.03 11.50 7.54
C GLY A 83 5.22 12.38 7.21
N LEU A 84 6.37 11.77 7.03
CA LEU A 84 7.61 12.47 6.74
C LEU A 84 8.03 12.30 5.29
N ARG A 85 8.09 11.09 4.81
CA ARG A 85 8.57 10.80 3.45
C ARG A 85 8.23 9.41 3.02
N LEU A 86 8.22 9.20 1.72
CA LEU A 86 8.08 7.86 1.16
C LEU A 86 9.42 7.13 1.32
N LEU A 87 9.36 5.80 1.43
CA LEU A 87 10.54 4.95 1.51
C LEU A 87 10.58 3.98 0.31
N PRO A 88 10.88 4.48 -0.90
CA PRO A 88 10.76 3.68 -2.12
C PRO A 88 11.54 2.37 -2.11
N ARG A 89 12.67 2.30 -1.42
CA ARG A 89 13.46 1.09 -1.41
C ARG A 89 12.71 -0.09 -0.80
N LEU A 90 11.64 0.18 -0.04
CA LEU A 90 10.89 -0.87 0.60
C LEU A 90 9.75 -1.40 -0.29
N TYR A 91 9.40 -0.71 -1.38
CA TYR A 91 8.23 -1.11 -2.13
C TYR A 91 8.30 -0.95 -3.65
N ALA A 92 9.23 -0.14 -4.16
CA ALA A 92 9.21 0.22 -5.58
C ALA A 92 9.34 -1.01 -6.49
N TYR A 93 10.06 -2.03 -6.06
CA TYR A 93 10.26 -3.23 -6.84
C TYR A 93 8.95 -3.96 -7.18
N ALA A 94 7.93 -3.77 -6.38
CA ALA A 94 6.66 -4.49 -6.55
C ALA A 94 5.70 -3.78 -7.49
N ASN A 95 5.92 -2.51 -7.76
CA ASN A 95 4.98 -1.66 -8.49
C ASN A 95 5.29 -1.60 -9.98
N PRO A 96 4.28 -1.37 -10.81
CA PRO A 96 2.86 -1.38 -10.49
C PRO A 96 2.28 -2.79 -10.58
N MET A 97 1.06 -2.95 -10.10
CA MET A 97 0.40 -4.25 -10.13
C MET A 97 -1.10 -4.09 -10.30
N PRO A 98 -1.79 -5.19 -10.62
CA PRO A 98 -3.25 -5.16 -10.65
C PRO A 98 -3.79 -4.88 -9.24
N TYR A 99 -5.00 -4.39 -9.14
CA TYR A 99 -5.62 -3.99 -7.88
C TYR A 99 -5.57 -5.09 -6.81
N ASP A 100 -5.99 -6.30 -7.18
CA ASP A 100 -6.04 -7.38 -6.19
C ASP A 100 -4.64 -7.72 -5.68
N ALA A 101 -3.66 -7.72 -6.57
CA ALA A 101 -2.28 -8.01 -6.18
C ALA A 101 -1.75 -6.91 -5.25
N ALA A 102 -2.11 -5.65 -5.51
CA ALA A 102 -1.68 -4.55 -4.67
C ALA A 102 -2.29 -4.65 -3.28
N ARG A 103 -3.56 -5.08 -3.19
CA ARG A 103 -4.20 -5.24 -1.89
C ARG A 103 -3.52 -6.36 -1.10
N ASP A 104 -3.19 -7.48 -1.76
CA ASP A 104 -2.51 -8.58 -1.10
C ASP A 104 -1.10 -8.15 -0.69
N MET A 105 -0.40 -7.42 -1.56
CA MET A 105 0.96 -6.97 -1.27
C MET A 105 0.98 -5.99 -0.09
N GLU A 106 -0.04 -5.14 0.02
CA GLU A 106 -0.13 -4.22 1.14
C GLU A 106 -0.12 -4.98 2.46
N VAL A 107 -0.91 -6.05 2.56
CA VAL A 107 -1.00 -6.86 3.77
C VAL A 107 0.32 -7.59 4.01
N GLU A 108 0.85 -8.23 2.98
CA GLU A 108 2.09 -8.99 3.11
C GLU A 108 3.28 -8.12 3.48
N LEU A 109 3.35 -6.94 2.89
CA LEU A 109 4.43 -6.01 3.18
C LEU A 109 4.34 -5.48 4.61
N ALA A 110 3.12 -5.18 5.07
CA ALA A 110 2.91 -4.72 6.43
C ALA A 110 3.35 -5.79 7.43
N ILE A 111 2.99 -7.06 7.17
CA ILE A 111 3.39 -8.17 8.03
C ILE A 111 4.91 -8.34 8.01
N ALA A 112 5.52 -8.29 6.84
CA ALA A 112 6.95 -8.49 6.71
C ALA A 112 7.73 -7.39 7.44
N LEU A 113 7.32 -6.14 7.28
CA LEU A 113 7.99 -5.02 7.93
C LEU A 113 7.84 -5.11 9.45
N GLN A 114 6.65 -5.51 9.91
CA GLN A 114 6.44 -5.65 11.35
C GLN A 114 7.31 -6.77 11.90
N ALA A 115 7.46 -7.86 11.15
CA ALA A 115 8.33 -8.97 11.57
C ALA A 115 9.80 -8.55 11.62
N GLU A 116 10.18 -7.53 10.84
CA GLU A 116 11.54 -7.00 10.86
C GLU A 116 11.73 -5.96 11.96
N GLY A 117 10.73 -5.67 12.74
CA GLY A 117 10.82 -4.74 13.85
C GLY A 117 10.30 -3.34 13.62
N TYR A 118 9.79 -3.03 12.42
CA TYR A 118 9.20 -1.71 12.18
C TYR A 118 7.91 -1.60 12.98
N ALA A 119 7.57 -0.40 13.40
CA ALA A 119 6.26 -0.13 13.96
C ALA A 119 5.35 0.24 12.80
N VAL A 120 4.34 -0.58 12.52
CA VAL A 120 3.58 -0.49 11.29
C VAL A 120 2.12 -0.17 11.53
N TRP A 121 1.56 0.70 10.68
CA TRP A 121 0.12 0.88 10.59
C TRP A 121 -0.26 0.61 9.13
N GLN A 122 -1.19 -0.31 8.93
CA GLN A 122 -1.65 -0.65 7.59
C GLN A 122 -2.95 0.05 7.30
N ALA A 123 -3.11 0.48 6.07
CA ALA A 123 -4.33 1.13 5.61
C ALA A 123 -5.55 0.22 5.72
#